data_53b99e335315ae325abc0aa1768e8314
#
_entry.id   53b99e335315ae325abc0aa1768e8314
#
_cell.length_a   1.000
_cell.length_b   1.000
_cell.length_c   1.000
_cell.angle_alpha   90.00
_cell.angle_beta   90.00
_cell.angle_gamma   90.00
#
_symmetry.space_group_name_H-M   'P 1'
#
loop_
_entity.id
_entity.type
_entity.pdbx_description
1 polymer ?
#
loop_
_entity_poly.entity_id
_entity_poly.type
_entity_poly.pdbx_seq_one_letter_code
_entity_poly.pdbx_strand_id
1 'polypeptide(L)'
;MVNNFYIRSVIVVLLASICCSYFGQVLLFIISKTKDYWNYLIYFTPLILLFTKYSNKYAKTTSISMKYFIEEAIKDKKKISWYFPILLTLNTLLAHGFGASVGREGVAVQLGGAIGKNLGSVEFSKKQC
;
A
#
# COMPACT_ATOMS: atom_id res chain seq x y z
N MET A 1 24.08 0.61 -22.47
CA MET A 1 22.85 1.35 -22.11
C MET A 1 21.68 0.44 -21.73
N VAL A 2 21.47 -0.63 -22.47
CA VAL A 2 20.40 -1.61 -22.19
C VAL A 2 20.61 -2.32 -20.84
N ASN A 3 21.85 -2.63 -20.48
CA ASN A 3 22.19 -3.33 -19.23
C ASN A 3 21.75 -2.55 -17.96
N ASN A 4 21.88 -1.25 -17.95
CA ASN A 4 21.51 -0.45 -16.77
C ASN A 4 19.99 -0.39 -16.53
N PHE A 5 19.19 -0.48 -17.59
CA PHE A 5 17.74 -0.54 -17.49
C PHE A 5 17.28 -1.85 -16.83
N TYR A 6 17.80 -2.99 -17.27
CA TYR A 6 17.46 -4.29 -16.70
C TYR A 6 17.89 -4.40 -15.23
N ILE A 7 19.10 -3.95 -14.90
CA ILE A 7 19.61 -3.98 -13.52
C ILE A 7 18.71 -3.16 -12.60
N ARG A 8 18.31 -1.97 -13.01
CA ARG A 8 17.41 -1.11 -12.21
C ARG A 8 16.02 -1.70 -12.07
N SER A 9 15.45 -2.26 -13.14
CA SER A 9 14.16 -2.93 -13.09
C SER A 9 14.19 -4.11 -12.10
N VAL A 10 15.25 -4.89 -12.11
CA VAL A 10 15.44 -5.98 -11.14
C VAL A 10 15.52 -5.45 -9.71
N ILE A 11 16.26 -4.37 -9.47
CA ILE A 11 16.37 -3.75 -8.14
C ILE A 11 15.00 -3.28 -7.64
N VAL A 12 14.21 -2.61 -8.49
CA VAL A 12 12.88 -2.13 -8.13
C VAL A 12 11.95 -3.29 -7.79
N VAL A 13 11.97 -4.36 -8.58
CA VAL A 13 11.17 -5.56 -8.32
C VAL A 13 11.59 -6.24 -7.01
N LEU A 14 12.89 -6.34 -6.74
CA LEU A 14 13.40 -6.90 -5.48
C LEU A 14 12.97 -6.07 -4.28
N LEU A 15 13.08 -4.73 -4.35
CA LEU A 15 12.63 -3.85 -3.28
C LEU A 15 11.12 -3.97 -3.04
N ALA A 16 10.31 -3.97 -4.09
CA ALA A 16 8.87 -4.16 -3.99
C ALA A 16 8.53 -5.51 -3.36
N SER A 17 9.22 -6.58 -3.76
CA SER A 17 9.02 -7.93 -3.21
C SER A 17 9.36 -8.00 -1.72
N ILE A 18 10.46 -7.38 -1.30
CA ILE A 18 10.87 -7.32 0.11
C ILE A 18 9.85 -6.55 0.94
N CYS A 19 9.39 -5.39 0.47
CA CYS A 19 8.37 -4.60 1.15
C CYS A 19 7.05 -5.35 1.29
N CYS A 20 6.57 -6.00 0.24
CA CYS A 20 5.35 -6.79 0.26
C CYS A 20 5.46 -8.02 1.17
N SER A 21 6.61 -8.70 1.17
CA SER A 21 6.88 -9.83 2.06
C SER A 21 6.88 -9.41 3.52
N TYR A 22 7.56 -8.31 3.84
CA TYR A 22 7.59 -7.76 5.19
C TYR A 22 6.19 -7.34 5.67
N PHE A 23 5.43 -6.69 4.83
CA PHE A 23 4.02 -6.36 5.10
C PHE A 23 3.20 -7.62 5.43
N GLY A 24 3.34 -8.69 4.64
CA GLY A 24 2.67 -9.96 4.89
C GLY A 24 3.03 -10.59 6.24
N GLN A 25 4.31 -10.55 6.62
CA GLN A 25 4.78 -11.07 7.90
C GLN A 25 4.23 -10.26 9.08
N VAL A 26 4.27 -8.93 9.00
CA VAL A 26 3.71 -8.04 10.03
C VAL A 26 2.21 -8.28 10.19
N LEU A 27 1.50 -8.46 9.08
CA LEU A 27 0.08 -8.75 9.08
C LEU A 27 -0.23 -10.08 9.81
N LEU A 28 0.49 -11.14 9.50
CA LEU A 28 0.33 -12.45 10.15
C LEU A 28 0.65 -12.37 11.66
N PHE A 29 1.67 -11.61 12.02
CA PHE A 29 2.02 -11.38 13.42
C PHE A 29 0.88 -10.67 14.18
N ILE A 30 0.32 -9.61 13.58
CA ILE A 30 -0.82 -8.89 14.17
C ILE A 30 -2.01 -9.83 14.34
N ILE A 31 -2.38 -10.59 13.31
CA ILE A 31 -3.50 -11.53 13.37
C ILE A 31 -3.28 -12.59 14.46
N SER A 32 -2.07 -13.12 14.59
CA SER A 32 -1.77 -14.14 15.61
C SER A 32 -1.90 -13.59 17.03
N LYS A 33 -1.45 -12.37 17.26
CA LYS A 33 -1.54 -11.70 18.56
C LYS A 33 -2.96 -11.26 18.90
N THR A 34 -3.73 -10.82 17.93
CA THR A 34 -5.11 -10.36 18.15
C THR A 34 -6.07 -11.49 18.50
N LYS A 35 -5.78 -12.73 18.13
CA LYS A 35 -6.60 -13.88 18.51
C LYS A 35 -6.79 -14.01 20.03
N ASP A 36 -5.76 -13.70 20.79
CA ASP A 36 -5.78 -13.83 22.25
C ASP A 36 -6.58 -12.71 22.95
N TYR A 37 -6.74 -11.57 22.27
CA TYR A 37 -7.38 -10.36 22.80
C TYR A 37 -8.69 -9.99 22.12
N TRP A 38 -9.26 -10.89 21.34
CA TRP A 38 -10.45 -10.66 20.53
C TRP A 38 -11.62 -10.05 21.30
N ASN A 39 -11.90 -10.55 22.49
CA ASN A 39 -13.01 -10.08 23.32
C ASN A 39 -12.88 -8.60 23.72
N TYR A 40 -11.66 -8.11 23.88
CA TYR A 40 -11.41 -6.71 24.25
C TYR A 40 -11.43 -5.78 23.01
N LEU A 41 -11.02 -6.30 21.86
CA LEU A 41 -10.90 -5.54 20.63
C LEU A 41 -12.27 -5.10 20.06
N ILE A 42 -13.32 -5.87 20.31
CA ILE A 42 -14.69 -5.52 19.92
C ILE A 42 -15.10 -4.15 20.47
N TYR A 43 -14.71 -3.81 21.70
CA TYR A 43 -15.03 -2.52 22.29
C TYR A 43 -14.31 -1.33 21.62
N PHE A 44 -13.20 -1.59 20.95
CA PHE A 44 -12.43 -0.57 20.24
C PHE A 44 -12.83 -0.39 18.78
N THR A 45 -13.76 -1.20 18.26
CA THR A 45 -14.27 -1.10 16.89
C THR A 45 -14.73 0.32 16.49
N PRO A 46 -15.50 1.08 17.33
CA PRO A 46 -15.91 2.43 16.98
C PRO A 46 -14.72 3.40 16.80
N LEU A 47 -13.62 3.17 17.52
CA LEU A 47 -12.41 3.98 17.40
C LEU A 47 -11.77 3.85 16.02
N ILE A 48 -11.83 2.66 15.42
CA ILE A 48 -11.32 2.42 14.06
C ILE A 48 -12.17 3.11 13.02
N LEU A 49 -13.50 3.07 13.18
CA LEU A 49 -14.41 3.77 12.29
C LEU A 49 -14.13 5.28 12.30
N LEU A 50 -13.83 5.84 13.47
CA LEU A 50 -13.40 7.23 13.60
C LEU A 50 -12.05 7.47 12.92
N PHE A 51 -11.08 6.57 13.13
CA PHE A 51 -9.76 6.67 12.51
C PHE A 51 -9.83 6.57 10.99
N THR A 52 -10.59 5.62 10.45
CA THR A 52 -10.79 5.48 8.99
C THR A 52 -11.50 6.71 8.41
N LYS A 53 -12.53 7.22 9.09
CA LYS A 53 -13.22 8.45 8.66
C LYS A 53 -12.28 9.66 8.66
N TYR A 54 -11.41 9.76 9.65
CA TYR A 54 -10.45 10.86 9.77
C TYR A 54 -9.35 10.75 8.73
N SER A 55 -8.77 9.57 8.55
CA SER A 55 -7.75 9.31 7.53
C SER A 55 -8.28 9.53 6.12
N ASN A 56 -9.55 9.19 5.88
CA ASN A 56 -10.23 9.46 4.61
C ASN A 56 -10.34 10.95 4.31
N LYS A 57 -10.61 11.76 5.31
CA LYS A 57 -10.68 13.22 5.17
C LYS A 57 -9.32 13.83 4.77
N TYR A 58 -8.23 13.31 5.34
CA TYR A 58 -6.87 13.80 5.04
C TYR A 58 -6.32 13.27 3.71
N ALA A 59 -6.60 12.04 3.38
CA ALA A 59 -6.08 11.42 2.16
C ALA A 59 -6.80 11.90 0.88
N LYS A 60 -7.95 12.57 0.98
CA LYS A 60 -8.82 13.00 -0.15
C LYS A 60 -9.12 11.91 -1.20
N THR A 61 -8.65 10.70 -0.99
CA THR A 61 -8.47 9.67 -2.02
C THR A 61 -8.87 8.28 -1.58
N THR A 62 -9.54 8.13 -0.45
CA THR A 62 -9.77 6.80 0.14
C THR A 62 -10.96 6.05 -0.43
N SER A 63 -11.75 6.67 -1.28
CA SER A 63 -12.68 5.93 -2.14
C SER A 63 -12.01 5.44 -3.44
N ILE A 64 -10.68 5.44 -3.49
CA ILE A 64 -9.96 5.00 -4.67
C ILE A 64 -10.07 3.49 -4.77
N SER A 65 -11.02 3.08 -5.58
CA SER A 65 -11.12 1.75 -6.13
C SER A 65 -9.76 1.37 -6.76
N MET A 66 -9.38 0.10 -6.70
CA MET A 66 -8.22 -0.43 -7.42
C MET A 66 -8.20 0.03 -8.88
N LYS A 67 -9.36 0.16 -9.51
CA LYS A 67 -9.53 0.68 -10.86
C LYS A 67 -9.00 2.11 -11.00
N TYR A 68 -9.32 2.99 -10.07
CA TYR A 68 -8.82 4.38 -10.10
C TYR A 68 -7.31 4.42 -9.91
N PHE A 69 -6.75 3.61 -9.01
CA PHE A 69 -5.30 3.52 -8.81
C PHE A 69 -4.58 3.10 -10.10
N ILE A 70 -5.11 2.09 -10.79
CA ILE A 70 -4.55 1.62 -12.05
C ILE A 70 -4.66 2.70 -13.13
N GLU A 71 -5.82 3.38 -13.26
CA GLU A 71 -6.01 4.47 -14.21
C GLU A 71 -5.06 5.64 -13.95
N GLU A 72 -4.91 6.04 -12.70
CA GLU A 72 -3.98 7.10 -12.30
C GLU A 72 -2.53 6.68 -12.53
N ALA A 73 -2.20 5.41 -12.26
CA ALA A 73 -0.87 4.88 -12.51
C ALA A 73 -0.51 4.88 -14.01
N ILE A 74 -1.49 4.69 -14.89
CA ILE A 74 -1.28 4.64 -16.34
C ILE A 74 -1.31 6.04 -16.96
N LYS A 75 -2.26 6.89 -16.57
CA LYS A 75 -2.53 8.18 -17.25
C LYS A 75 -1.61 9.29 -16.83
N ASP A 76 -1.16 9.32 -15.59
CA ASP A 76 -0.45 10.48 -15.07
C ASP A 76 1.07 10.23 -15.00
N LYS A 77 1.83 11.17 -15.57
CA LYS A 77 3.29 11.22 -15.47
C LYS A 77 3.77 11.62 -14.06
N LYS A 78 2.85 12.02 -13.19
CA LYS A 78 3.15 12.44 -11.83
C LYS A 78 3.47 11.25 -10.93
N LYS A 79 4.39 11.46 -10.01
CA LYS A 79 4.70 10.49 -8.96
C LYS A 79 3.51 10.31 -8.03
N ILE A 80 3.26 9.09 -7.61
CA ILE A 80 2.26 8.81 -6.58
C ILE A 80 2.80 9.29 -5.23
N SER A 81 1.98 10.04 -4.50
CA SER A 81 2.35 10.47 -3.16
C SER A 81 2.62 9.27 -2.25
N TRP A 82 3.75 9.27 -1.54
CA TRP A 82 4.10 8.22 -0.57
C TRP A 82 3.13 8.10 0.61
N TYR A 83 2.38 9.16 0.88
CA TYR A 83 1.33 9.13 1.90
C TYR A 83 0.26 8.08 1.62
N PHE A 84 -0.09 7.91 0.36
CA PHE A 84 -1.17 7.01 -0.04
C PHE A 84 -0.88 5.53 0.31
N PRO A 85 0.22 4.91 -0.16
CA PRO A 85 0.50 3.52 0.17
C PRO A 85 0.77 3.30 1.65
N ILE A 86 1.38 4.26 2.34
CA ILE A 86 1.62 4.17 3.79
C ILE A 86 0.30 4.16 4.56
N LEU A 87 -0.59 5.10 4.27
CA LEU A 87 -1.88 5.20 4.93
C LEU A 87 -2.76 3.99 4.67
N LEU A 88 -2.75 3.50 3.43
CA LEU A 88 -3.48 2.29 3.05
C LEU A 88 -2.95 1.06 3.80
N THR A 89 -1.64 0.91 3.92
CA THR A 89 -1.00 -0.16 4.67
C THR A 89 -1.40 -0.11 6.15
N LEU A 90 -1.34 1.06 6.77
CA LEU A 90 -1.74 1.25 8.17
C LEU A 90 -3.22 0.93 8.39
N ASN A 91 -4.11 1.42 7.54
CA ASN A 91 -5.54 1.12 7.63
C ASN A 91 -5.81 -0.38 7.51
N THR A 92 -5.10 -1.05 6.62
CA THR A 92 -5.25 -2.50 6.43
C THR A 92 -4.74 -3.29 7.63
N LEU A 93 -3.60 -2.92 8.19
CA LEU A 93 -3.05 -3.55 9.39
C LEU A 93 -3.99 -3.37 10.59
N LEU A 94 -4.52 -2.16 10.77
CA LEU A 94 -5.51 -1.88 11.81
C LEU A 94 -6.78 -2.71 11.61
N ALA A 95 -7.35 -2.70 10.40
CA ALA A 95 -8.57 -3.45 10.10
C ALA A 95 -8.40 -4.95 10.40
N HIS A 96 -7.27 -5.54 10.00
CA HIS A 96 -6.98 -6.95 10.31
C HIS A 96 -6.73 -7.19 11.81
N GLY A 97 -6.07 -6.25 12.49
CA GLY A 97 -5.89 -6.28 13.94
C GLY A 97 -7.22 -6.37 14.70
N PHE A 98 -8.27 -5.76 14.14
CA PHE A 98 -9.61 -5.82 14.70
C PHE A 98 -10.51 -6.90 14.06
N GLY A 99 -9.91 -7.81 13.31
CA GLY A 99 -10.59 -8.98 12.76
C GLY A 99 -11.40 -8.74 11.51
N ALA A 100 -11.30 -7.57 10.90
CA ALA A 100 -11.93 -7.35 9.61
C ALA A 100 -11.20 -8.12 8.50
N SER A 101 -11.93 -8.86 7.70
CA SER A 101 -11.39 -9.53 6.51
C SER A 101 -11.32 -8.53 5.35
N VAL A 102 -10.31 -7.69 5.36
CA VAL A 102 -10.05 -6.75 4.26
C VAL A 102 -9.11 -7.41 3.25
N GLY A 103 -9.33 -7.16 1.95
CA GLY A 103 -8.53 -7.76 0.88
C GLY A 103 -7.05 -7.39 1.00
N ARG A 104 -6.22 -8.35 1.35
CA ARG A 104 -4.75 -8.21 1.48
C ARG A 104 -4.07 -7.99 0.13
N GLU A 105 -4.61 -8.62 -0.90
CA GLU A 105 -4.05 -8.62 -2.25
C GLU A 105 -4.05 -7.22 -2.87
N GLY A 106 -5.13 -6.47 -2.68
CA GLY A 106 -5.26 -5.11 -3.19
C GLY A 106 -4.20 -4.16 -2.63
N VAL A 107 -3.88 -4.29 -1.35
CA VAL A 107 -2.86 -3.44 -0.69
C VAL A 107 -1.46 -3.77 -1.19
N ALA A 108 -1.13 -5.06 -1.32
CA ALA A 108 0.17 -5.49 -1.84
C ALA A 108 0.40 -4.99 -3.28
N VAL A 109 -0.63 -5.08 -4.14
CA VAL A 109 -0.56 -4.58 -5.52
C VAL A 109 -0.39 -3.06 -5.56
N GLN A 110 -1.12 -2.32 -4.73
CA GLN A 110 -1.01 -0.85 -4.67
C GLN A 110 0.33 -0.40 -4.10
N LEU A 111 0.85 -1.09 -3.08
CA LEU A 111 2.18 -0.82 -2.52
C LEU A 111 3.28 -1.09 -3.56
N GLY A 112 3.25 -2.25 -4.21
CA GLY A 112 4.19 -2.61 -5.25
C GLY A 112 4.12 -1.66 -6.45
N GLY A 113 2.91 -1.29 -6.88
CA GLY A 113 2.67 -0.33 -7.96
C GLY A 113 3.17 1.08 -7.63
N ALA A 114 2.97 1.56 -6.40
CA ALA A 114 3.49 2.87 -5.96
C ALA A 114 5.03 2.89 -5.93
N ILE A 115 5.65 1.82 -5.43
CA ILE A 115 7.11 1.66 -5.44
C ILE A 115 7.62 1.64 -6.88
N GLY A 116 7.02 0.81 -7.74
CA GLY A 116 7.40 0.68 -9.15
C GLY A 116 7.30 2.00 -9.90
N LYS A 117 6.19 2.74 -9.72
CA LYS A 117 5.99 4.03 -10.38
C LYS A 117 6.95 5.11 -9.87
N ASN A 118 7.14 5.21 -8.56
CA ASN A 118 7.97 6.26 -7.98
C ASN A 118 9.46 6.06 -8.27
N LEU A 119 9.93 4.82 -8.29
CA LEU A 119 11.33 4.49 -8.58
C LEU A 119 11.57 4.33 -10.08
N GLY A 120 10.60 3.79 -10.83
CA GLY A 120 10.71 3.60 -12.28
C GLY A 120 10.54 4.88 -13.10
N SER A 121 9.71 5.85 -12.63
CA SER A 121 9.39 7.09 -13.37
C SER A 121 10.59 8.03 -13.56
N VAL A 122 11.64 7.89 -12.78
CA VAL A 122 12.86 8.68 -12.91
C VAL A 122 13.54 8.50 -14.27
N GLU A 123 13.26 7.41 -14.97
CA GLU A 123 13.94 7.04 -16.22
C GLU A 123 13.15 7.38 -17.48
N PHE A 124 11.82 7.34 -17.40
CA PHE A 124 10.97 7.72 -18.54
C PHE A 124 11.03 9.23 -18.86
N SER A 125 11.29 10.06 -17.87
CA SER A 125 11.45 11.51 -18.05
C SER A 125 12.76 11.89 -18.74
N LYS A 126 13.81 11.05 -18.65
CA LYS A 126 15.12 11.31 -19.29
C LYS A 126 15.19 10.90 -20.76
N LYS A 127 14.25 10.08 -21.25
CA LYS A 127 14.21 9.63 -22.66
C LYS A 127 13.41 10.53 -23.60
N GLN A 128 12.77 11.57 -23.08
CA GLN A 128 11.98 12.52 -23.88
C GLN A 128 12.64 13.91 -24.05
N CYS A 129 13.91 14.04 -23.64
CA CYS A 129 14.73 15.22 -24.00
C CYS A 129 15.78 14.84 -25.03
#